data_3e3971dec6c356aa7c8c795aa3befea0
#
_entry.id   3e3971dec6c356aa7c8c795aa3befea0
#
_cell.length_a   1.000
_cell.length_b   1.000
_cell.length_c   1.000
_cell.angle_alpha   90.00
_cell.angle_beta   90.00
_cell.angle_gamma   90.00
#
_symmetry.space_group_name_H-M   'P 1'
#
loop_
_entity.id
_entity.type
_entity.pdbx_description
1 polymer ?
#
loop_
_entity_poly.entity_id
_entity_poly.type
_entity_poly.pdbx_seq_one_letter_code
_entity_poly.pdbx_strand_id
1 'polypeptide(L)'
;VELNQEILSDIIVHMKYARYLPELNRRETWNEICLRYENMMLEKYPQLEDDIHYWMQYVHDRKVLPSMRAMQFAGPAIARNNSRIYNCAYLPVDDIRAFSETLFLLLGGTGVGYSVQFDHVEKLPPVKKAEKTRKFLIGDSLEGWADAIKVLLKGYFGKSKFLPEFDYSDIRPKGARLVTAGGKAPGPEPLKIC
;
A
#
# COMPACT_ATOMS: atom_id res chain seq x y z
N VAL A 1 32.82 13.15 -12.35
CA VAL A 1 32.05 12.73 -11.17
C VAL A 1 30.58 13.01 -11.40
N GLU A 2 30.22 14.16 -11.96
CA GLU A 2 28.83 14.58 -12.17
C GLU A 2 28.08 13.67 -13.16
N LEU A 3 28.66 13.35 -14.32
CA LEU A 3 28.04 12.51 -15.34
C LEU A 3 27.68 11.10 -14.81
N ASN A 4 28.55 10.50 -14.02
CA ASN A 4 28.29 9.19 -13.43
C ASN A 4 27.16 9.22 -12.39
N GLN A 5 27.04 10.33 -11.66
CA GLN A 5 25.94 10.52 -10.69
C GLN A 5 24.61 10.75 -11.39
N GLU A 6 24.59 11.50 -12.49
CA GLU A 6 23.37 11.69 -13.29
C GLU A 6 22.89 10.39 -13.90
N ILE A 7 23.78 9.61 -14.51
CA ILE A 7 23.44 8.30 -15.08
C ILE A 7 22.89 7.36 -14.01
N LEU A 8 23.54 7.29 -12.84
CA LEU A 8 23.06 6.45 -11.72
C LEU A 8 21.69 6.90 -11.23
N SER A 9 21.49 8.21 -11.10
CA SER A 9 20.21 8.79 -10.71
C SER A 9 19.10 8.40 -11.69
N ASP A 10 19.36 8.52 -12.99
CA ASP A 10 18.37 8.19 -14.03
C ASP A 10 18.05 6.68 -14.05
N ILE A 11 19.05 5.84 -13.84
CA ILE A 11 18.84 4.39 -13.72
C ILE A 11 17.94 4.09 -12.52
N ILE A 12 18.21 4.69 -11.35
CA ILE A 12 17.41 4.49 -10.13
C ILE A 12 15.97 4.98 -10.33
N VAL A 13 15.80 6.18 -10.89
CA VAL A 13 14.48 6.74 -11.20
C VAL A 13 13.70 5.81 -12.12
N HIS A 14 14.33 5.38 -13.22
CA HIS A 14 13.70 4.48 -14.18
C HIS A 14 13.30 3.12 -13.57
N MET A 15 14.17 2.54 -12.75
CA MET A 15 13.93 1.21 -12.16
C MET A 15 12.90 1.22 -11.02
N LYS A 16 12.89 2.28 -10.20
CA LYS A 16 12.15 2.29 -8.92
C LYS A 16 10.92 3.17 -8.91
N TYR A 17 10.90 4.28 -9.64
CA TYR A 17 9.88 5.32 -9.52
C TYR A 17 9.04 5.51 -10.78
N ALA A 18 9.61 5.24 -11.95
CA ALA A 18 8.93 5.42 -13.24
C ALA A 18 7.86 4.34 -13.45
N ARG A 19 6.63 4.77 -13.72
CA ARG A 19 5.54 3.90 -14.13
C ARG A 19 5.69 3.47 -15.59
N TYR A 20 5.17 2.31 -15.92
CA TYR A 20 5.08 1.88 -17.30
C TYR A 20 3.85 2.50 -17.96
N LEU A 21 4.07 3.15 -19.10
CA LEU A 21 3.05 3.77 -19.94
C LEU A 21 2.74 2.83 -21.12
N PRO A 22 1.61 2.10 -21.10
CA PRO A 22 1.29 1.11 -22.13
C PRO A 22 1.17 1.71 -23.53
N GLU A 23 0.61 2.92 -23.59
CA GLU A 23 0.34 3.64 -24.85
C GLU A 23 1.63 4.01 -25.57
N LEU A 24 2.70 4.26 -24.81
CA LEU A 24 4.02 4.65 -25.31
C LEU A 24 5.02 3.49 -25.31
N ASN A 25 4.62 2.32 -24.79
CA ASN A 25 5.47 1.13 -24.64
C ASN A 25 6.82 1.41 -23.93
N ARG A 26 6.82 2.33 -22.96
CA ARG A 26 7.99 2.72 -22.16
C ARG A 26 7.61 3.10 -20.74
N ARG A 27 8.61 3.34 -19.91
CA ARG A 27 8.41 3.94 -18.60
C ARG A 27 8.41 5.47 -18.68
N GLU A 28 7.87 6.10 -17.63
CA GLU A 28 7.91 7.55 -17.45
C GLU A 28 9.35 8.07 -17.43
N THR A 29 9.55 9.28 -17.92
CA THR A 29 10.72 10.10 -17.69
C THR A 29 10.64 10.81 -16.34
N TRP A 30 11.76 11.41 -15.89
CA TRP A 30 11.77 12.23 -14.67
C TRP A 30 10.72 13.36 -14.71
N ASN A 31 10.65 14.07 -15.83
CA ASN A 31 9.69 15.17 -16.01
C ASN A 31 8.23 14.67 -15.93
N GLU A 32 7.92 13.52 -16.47
CA GLU A 32 6.57 12.93 -16.39
C GLU A 32 6.22 12.49 -14.96
N ILE A 33 7.19 12.02 -14.18
CA ILE A 33 7.01 11.73 -12.76
C ILE A 33 6.72 13.01 -11.98
N CYS A 34 7.51 14.07 -12.21
CA CYS A 34 7.31 15.38 -11.57
C CYS A 34 5.92 15.94 -11.91
N LEU A 35 5.55 15.94 -13.19
CA LEU A 35 4.25 16.43 -13.65
C LEU A 35 3.09 15.64 -13.03
N ARG A 36 3.21 14.32 -12.91
CA ARG A 36 2.19 13.49 -12.25
C ARG A 36 2.03 13.83 -10.77
N TYR A 37 3.14 14.11 -10.08
CA TYR A 37 3.11 14.55 -8.68
C TYR A 37 2.50 15.95 -8.56
N GLU A 38 2.91 16.89 -9.39
CA GLU A 38 2.42 18.25 -9.45
C GLU A 38 0.91 18.30 -9.69
N ASN A 39 0.42 17.57 -10.70
CA ASN A 39 -1.02 17.49 -11.00
C ASN A 39 -1.82 16.94 -9.82
N MET A 40 -1.31 15.93 -9.10
CA MET A 40 -1.96 15.43 -7.91
C MET A 40 -2.03 16.49 -6.79
N MET A 41 -0.99 17.31 -6.64
CA MET A 41 -0.97 18.38 -5.63
C MET A 41 -1.92 19.52 -6.00
N LEU A 42 -1.96 19.91 -7.28
CA LEU A 42 -2.89 20.93 -7.80
C LEU A 42 -4.35 20.50 -7.66
N GLU A 43 -4.65 19.24 -7.98
CA GLU A 43 -6.00 18.68 -7.79
C GLU A 43 -6.43 18.72 -6.33
N LYS A 44 -5.51 18.43 -5.40
CA LYS A 44 -5.80 18.36 -3.98
C LYS A 44 -5.79 19.72 -3.28
N TYR A 45 -4.96 20.64 -3.74
CA TYR A 45 -4.72 21.94 -3.13
C TYR A 45 -4.75 23.08 -4.17
N PRO A 46 -5.86 23.30 -4.89
CA PRO A 46 -5.93 24.30 -5.96
C PRO A 46 -5.66 25.72 -5.47
N GLN A 47 -5.90 26.01 -4.18
CA GLN A 47 -5.61 27.30 -3.58
C GLN A 47 -4.11 27.61 -3.40
N LEU A 48 -3.23 26.64 -3.63
CA LEU A 48 -1.78 26.77 -3.55
C LEU A 48 -1.11 26.64 -4.92
N GLU A 49 -1.82 26.90 -6.00
CA GLU A 49 -1.36 26.69 -7.37
C GLU A 49 -0.03 27.40 -7.66
N ASP A 50 0.09 28.69 -7.33
CA ASP A 50 1.30 29.48 -7.56
C ASP A 50 2.50 28.91 -6.77
N ASP A 51 2.30 28.55 -5.50
CA ASP A 51 3.33 27.97 -4.65
C ASP A 51 3.77 26.60 -5.19
N ILE A 52 2.82 25.76 -5.60
CA ILE A 52 3.10 24.43 -6.16
C ILE A 52 3.96 24.58 -7.42
N HIS A 53 3.56 25.42 -8.38
CA HIS A 53 4.32 25.66 -9.57
C HIS A 53 5.72 26.22 -9.29
N TYR A 54 5.84 27.15 -8.34
CA TYR A 54 7.13 27.72 -7.96
C TYR A 54 8.07 26.67 -7.38
N TRP A 55 7.61 25.85 -6.43
CA TRP A 55 8.47 24.85 -5.79
C TRP A 55 8.75 23.66 -6.70
N MET A 56 7.84 23.31 -7.59
CA MET A 56 8.05 22.20 -8.52
C MET A 56 9.19 22.45 -9.51
N GLN A 57 9.55 23.69 -9.80
CA GLN A 57 10.74 24.00 -10.62
C GLN A 57 12.01 23.44 -9.97
N TYR A 58 12.13 23.58 -8.64
CA TYR A 58 13.29 23.03 -7.89
C TYR A 58 13.28 21.50 -7.85
N VAL A 59 12.10 20.89 -7.87
CA VAL A 59 11.96 19.43 -7.97
C VAL A 59 12.39 18.93 -9.34
N HIS A 60 11.95 19.58 -10.42
CA HIS A 60 12.39 19.28 -11.79
C HIS A 60 13.92 19.35 -11.92
N ASP A 61 14.53 20.36 -11.35
CA ASP A 61 15.97 20.56 -11.32
C ASP A 61 16.73 19.63 -10.35
N ARG A 62 16.00 18.77 -9.62
CA ARG A 62 16.55 17.87 -8.58
C ARG A 62 17.30 18.59 -7.44
N LYS A 63 17.01 19.86 -7.22
CA LYS A 63 17.58 20.66 -6.11
C LYS A 63 16.90 20.35 -4.78
N VAL A 64 15.61 20.04 -4.83
CA VAL A 64 14.78 19.62 -3.70
C VAL A 64 13.96 18.40 -4.13
N LEU A 65 13.81 17.43 -3.26
CA LEU A 65 12.99 16.26 -3.54
C LEU A 65 11.88 16.12 -2.50
N PRO A 66 10.62 15.97 -2.90
CA PRO A 66 9.57 15.52 -1.99
C PRO A 66 9.81 14.07 -1.59
N SER A 67 8.95 13.51 -0.75
CA SER A 67 9.01 12.09 -0.43
C SER A 67 9.06 11.25 -1.72
N MET A 68 10.12 10.46 -1.89
CA MET A 68 10.24 9.59 -3.07
C MET A 68 9.09 8.59 -3.17
N ARG A 69 8.52 8.19 -2.04
CA ARG A 69 7.32 7.35 -1.98
C ARG A 69 6.10 8.08 -2.55
N ALA A 70 5.93 9.37 -2.22
CA ALA A 70 4.88 10.19 -2.79
C ALA A 70 5.06 10.33 -4.31
N MET A 71 6.27 10.55 -4.79
CA MET A 71 6.56 10.58 -6.24
C MET A 71 6.30 9.23 -6.93
N GLN A 72 6.67 8.12 -6.29
CA GLN A 72 6.45 6.78 -6.84
C GLN A 72 4.95 6.48 -7.06
N PHE A 73 4.10 6.84 -6.10
CA PHE A 73 2.68 6.49 -6.09
C PHE A 73 1.74 7.66 -6.38
N ALA A 74 2.25 8.88 -6.67
CA ALA A 74 1.42 10.05 -6.97
C ALA A 74 0.29 9.75 -7.97
N GLY A 75 -0.83 10.45 -7.83
CA GLY A 75 -2.03 10.26 -8.63
C GLY A 75 -2.98 9.19 -8.05
N PRO A 76 -3.64 8.37 -8.89
CA PRO A 76 -4.76 7.50 -8.48
C PRO A 76 -4.45 6.55 -7.32
N ALA A 77 -3.20 6.09 -7.17
CA ALA A 77 -2.82 5.18 -6.10
C ALA A 77 -2.89 5.85 -4.71
N ILE A 78 -2.37 7.08 -4.59
CA ILE A 78 -2.43 7.88 -3.36
C ILE A 78 -3.84 8.42 -3.14
N ALA A 79 -4.51 8.89 -4.19
CA ALA A 79 -5.88 9.39 -4.09
C ALA A 79 -6.83 8.33 -3.52
N ARG A 80 -6.64 7.06 -3.91
CA ARG A 80 -7.43 5.93 -3.39
C ARG A 80 -7.00 5.52 -1.98
N ASN A 81 -5.71 5.51 -1.68
CA ASN A 81 -5.18 5.09 -0.39
C ASN A 81 -3.95 5.90 0.01
N ASN A 82 -4.15 6.90 0.87
CA ASN A 82 -3.10 7.80 1.34
C ASN A 82 -2.01 7.08 2.16
N SER A 83 -2.26 5.90 2.71
CA SER A 83 -1.25 5.14 3.46
C SER A 83 -0.04 4.77 2.62
N ARG A 84 -0.16 4.78 1.28
CA ARG A 84 0.94 4.54 0.33
C ARG A 84 2.06 5.57 0.36
N ILE A 85 1.85 6.72 1.02
CA ILE A 85 2.88 7.75 1.20
C ILE A 85 3.91 7.32 2.27
N TYR A 86 3.50 6.49 3.23
CA TYR A 86 4.34 6.11 4.36
C TYR A 86 5.26 4.95 4.02
N ASN A 87 6.54 5.08 4.38
CA ASN A 87 7.54 4.01 4.25
C ASN A 87 7.44 3.02 5.41
N CYS A 88 7.25 3.53 6.62
CA CYS A 88 7.28 2.77 7.86
C CYS A 88 6.12 3.15 8.76
N ALA A 89 5.62 2.16 9.50
CA ALA A 89 4.66 2.33 10.57
C ALA A 89 5.03 1.42 11.74
N TYR A 90 4.54 1.75 12.92
CA TYR A 90 4.66 0.91 14.12
C TYR A 90 3.29 0.78 14.77
N LEU A 91 3.01 -0.41 15.31
CA LEU A 91 1.84 -0.62 16.14
C LEU A 91 2.10 -1.69 17.22
N PRO A 92 1.52 -1.55 18.42
CA PRO A 92 1.52 -2.62 19.43
C PRO A 92 0.46 -3.67 19.10
N VAL A 93 0.72 -4.93 19.47
CA VAL A 93 -0.26 -6.02 19.37
C VAL A 93 -1.05 -6.10 20.69
N ASP A 94 -1.89 -5.09 20.93
CA ASP A 94 -2.71 -4.94 22.14
C ASP A 94 -4.23 -5.00 21.86
N ASP A 95 -4.61 -5.08 20.60
CA ASP A 95 -5.98 -5.31 20.12
C ASP A 95 -5.95 -6.28 18.94
N ILE A 96 -6.99 -7.07 18.76
CA ILE A 96 -7.11 -8.02 17.63
C ILE A 96 -7.10 -7.34 16.27
N ARG A 97 -7.39 -6.04 16.19
CA ARG A 97 -7.31 -5.26 14.94
C ARG A 97 -5.89 -5.07 14.48
N ALA A 98 -4.89 -5.10 15.38
CA ALA A 98 -3.49 -4.91 15.04
C ALA A 98 -3.04 -5.84 13.89
N PHE A 99 -3.53 -7.06 13.83
CA PHE A 99 -3.21 -8.01 12.78
C PHE A 99 -3.74 -7.59 11.40
N SER A 100 -5.01 -7.17 11.34
CA SER A 100 -5.64 -6.73 10.08
C SER A 100 -5.08 -5.37 9.63
N GLU A 101 -4.77 -4.48 10.55
CA GLU A 101 -4.13 -3.18 10.28
C GLU A 101 -2.69 -3.39 9.76
N THR A 102 -1.93 -4.32 10.36
CA THR A 102 -0.60 -4.71 9.88
C THR A 102 -0.67 -5.21 8.43
N LEU A 103 -1.57 -6.15 8.14
CA LEU A 103 -1.72 -6.67 6.78
C LEU A 103 -2.11 -5.58 5.79
N PHE A 104 -3.06 -4.71 6.14
CA PHE A 104 -3.48 -3.59 5.30
C PHE A 104 -2.31 -2.66 4.96
N LEU A 105 -1.50 -2.29 5.94
CA LEU A 105 -0.32 -1.44 5.76
C LEU A 105 0.75 -2.11 4.90
N LEU A 106 1.05 -3.40 5.16
CA LEU A 106 2.00 -4.18 4.38
C LEU A 106 1.58 -4.29 2.91
N LEU A 107 0.30 -4.57 2.65
CA LEU A 107 -0.27 -4.62 1.29
C LEU A 107 -0.25 -3.23 0.63
N GLY A 108 -0.34 -2.16 1.39
CA GLY A 108 -0.13 -0.78 0.95
C GLY A 108 1.32 -0.47 0.58
N GLY A 109 2.26 -1.34 0.98
CA GLY A 109 3.70 -1.19 0.73
C GLY A 109 4.45 -0.52 1.88
N THR A 110 3.83 -0.32 3.04
CA THR A 110 4.46 0.22 4.25
C THR A 110 5.15 -0.92 5.01
N GLY A 111 6.41 -0.73 5.40
CA GLY A 111 7.09 -1.63 6.34
C GLY A 111 6.51 -1.44 7.73
N VAL A 112 6.05 -2.51 8.37
CA VAL A 112 5.39 -2.44 9.69
C VAL A 112 6.26 -3.09 10.73
N GLY A 113 6.70 -2.29 11.71
CA GLY A 113 7.23 -2.78 12.98
C GLY A 113 6.09 -3.03 13.97
N TYR A 114 6.11 -4.12 14.67
CA TYR A 114 5.09 -4.42 15.69
C TYR A 114 5.73 -4.85 16.99
N SER A 115 5.04 -4.61 18.10
CA SER A 115 5.48 -5.05 19.42
C SER A 115 4.56 -6.14 19.95
N VAL A 116 5.20 -7.24 20.38
CA VAL A 116 4.57 -8.36 21.11
C VAL A 116 5.08 -8.42 22.55
N GLN A 117 5.46 -7.29 23.12
CA GLN A 117 5.85 -7.21 24.54
C GLN A 117 4.67 -7.63 25.43
N PHE A 118 4.99 -8.16 26.60
CA PHE A 118 4.01 -8.70 27.53
C PHE A 118 2.89 -7.68 27.85
N ASP A 119 3.27 -6.43 28.14
CA ASP A 119 2.34 -5.33 28.45
C ASP A 119 1.35 -4.98 27.31
N HIS A 120 1.65 -5.41 26.09
CA HIS A 120 0.73 -5.27 24.96
C HIS A 120 -0.14 -6.52 24.82
N VAL A 121 0.50 -7.69 24.73
CA VAL A 121 -0.18 -8.96 24.44
C VAL A 121 -1.17 -9.37 25.55
N GLU A 122 -0.88 -9.04 26.82
CA GLU A 122 -1.80 -9.32 27.94
C GLU A 122 -3.16 -8.60 27.83
N LYS A 123 -3.25 -7.52 27.03
CA LYS A 123 -4.50 -6.80 26.77
C LYS A 123 -5.41 -7.52 25.77
N LEU A 124 -4.87 -8.50 25.03
CA LEU A 124 -5.67 -9.29 24.11
C LEU A 124 -6.69 -10.14 24.87
N PRO A 125 -7.91 -10.28 24.35
CA PRO A 125 -8.89 -11.17 24.94
C PRO A 125 -8.41 -12.63 24.89
N PRO A 126 -8.85 -13.50 25.81
CA PRO A 126 -8.51 -14.92 25.78
C PRO A 126 -9.03 -15.58 24.50
N VAL A 127 -8.27 -16.56 23.99
CA VAL A 127 -8.68 -17.33 22.82
C VAL A 127 -9.92 -18.16 23.14
N LYS A 128 -10.99 -17.94 22.39
CA LYS A 128 -12.25 -18.66 22.48
C LYS A 128 -12.76 -18.94 21.07
N LYS A 129 -12.34 -20.08 20.51
CA LYS A 129 -12.70 -20.50 19.15
C LYS A 129 -14.21 -20.70 19.01
N ALA A 130 -14.79 -20.13 17.95
CA ALA A 130 -16.17 -20.37 17.59
C ALA A 130 -16.36 -21.80 17.05
N GLU A 131 -17.52 -22.41 17.33
CA GLU A 131 -17.81 -23.80 16.95
C GLU A 131 -18.46 -23.92 15.56
N LYS A 132 -19.17 -22.86 15.14
CA LYS A 132 -19.91 -22.85 13.87
C LYS A 132 -19.04 -22.24 12.78
N THR A 133 -19.27 -22.67 11.52
CA THR A 133 -18.62 -22.10 10.34
C THR A 133 -19.63 -21.31 9.51
N ARG A 134 -19.14 -20.33 8.75
CA ARG A 134 -19.91 -19.55 7.79
C ARG A 134 -19.03 -19.18 6.61
N LYS A 135 -19.56 -19.32 5.39
CA LYS A 135 -18.87 -18.84 4.18
C LYS A 135 -18.60 -17.35 4.24
N PHE A 136 -17.38 -16.97 3.84
CA PHE A 136 -16.93 -15.60 3.73
C PHE A 136 -16.20 -15.40 2.40
N LEU A 137 -16.82 -14.65 1.49
CA LEU A 137 -16.23 -14.27 0.22
C LEU A 137 -15.20 -13.17 0.46
N ILE A 138 -13.97 -13.37 0.02
CA ILE A 138 -12.88 -12.42 0.16
C ILE A 138 -12.87 -11.48 -1.05
N GLY A 139 -13.10 -10.18 -0.82
CA GLY A 139 -13.06 -9.18 -1.88
C GLY A 139 -11.63 -8.98 -2.44
N ASP A 140 -11.53 -8.72 -3.74
CA ASP A 140 -10.28 -8.47 -4.46
C ASP A 140 -9.75 -7.04 -4.23
N SER A 141 -9.47 -6.71 -2.97
CA SER A 141 -8.94 -5.41 -2.54
C SER A 141 -8.04 -5.55 -1.31
N LEU A 142 -7.29 -4.49 -0.97
CA LEU A 142 -6.47 -4.45 0.25
C LEU A 142 -7.35 -4.61 1.49
N GLU A 143 -8.49 -3.95 1.48
CA GLU A 143 -9.50 -3.98 2.53
C GLU A 143 -10.11 -5.38 2.68
N GLY A 144 -10.44 -6.04 1.56
CA GLY A 144 -10.99 -7.39 1.54
C GLY A 144 -10.03 -8.43 2.14
N TRP A 145 -8.75 -8.31 1.86
CA TRP A 145 -7.72 -9.16 2.45
C TRP A 145 -7.54 -8.90 3.95
N ALA A 146 -7.51 -7.62 4.35
CA ALA A 146 -7.43 -7.25 5.76
C ALA A 146 -8.69 -7.70 6.55
N ASP A 147 -9.86 -7.60 5.95
CA ASP A 147 -11.11 -8.07 6.54
C ASP A 147 -11.15 -9.59 6.69
N ALA A 148 -10.53 -10.35 5.79
CA ALA A 148 -10.41 -11.81 5.94
C ALA A 148 -9.69 -12.17 7.25
N ILE A 149 -8.53 -11.55 7.53
CA ILE A 149 -7.81 -11.76 8.80
C ILE A 149 -8.63 -11.29 9.99
N LYS A 150 -9.28 -10.13 9.89
CA LYS A 150 -10.14 -9.60 10.96
C LYS A 150 -11.30 -10.53 11.32
N VAL A 151 -11.97 -11.11 10.32
CA VAL A 151 -13.09 -12.04 10.54
C VAL A 151 -12.59 -13.35 11.14
N LEU A 152 -11.44 -13.86 10.69
CA LEU A 152 -10.80 -15.04 11.26
C LEU A 152 -10.51 -14.84 12.76
N LEU A 153 -9.83 -13.76 13.11
CA LEU A 153 -9.47 -13.47 14.50
C LEU A 153 -10.68 -13.22 15.38
N LYS A 154 -11.72 -12.55 14.89
CA LYS A 154 -12.99 -12.42 15.63
C LYS A 154 -13.59 -13.78 15.98
N GLY A 155 -13.48 -14.77 15.11
CA GLY A 155 -13.92 -16.14 15.36
C GLY A 155 -13.09 -16.85 16.43
N TYR A 156 -11.77 -16.59 16.49
CA TYR A 156 -10.88 -17.19 17.48
C TYR A 156 -10.87 -16.49 18.84
N PHE A 157 -11.22 -15.20 18.89
CA PHE A 157 -11.23 -14.43 20.14
C PHE A 157 -12.63 -14.18 20.71
N GLY A 158 -13.61 -15.00 20.31
CA GLY A 158 -14.96 -14.96 20.88
C GLY A 158 -15.78 -13.72 20.52
N LYS A 159 -15.31 -12.91 19.54
CA LYS A 159 -16.03 -11.73 19.05
C LYS A 159 -17.02 -12.08 17.92
N SER A 160 -17.03 -13.32 17.45
CA SER A 160 -17.96 -13.88 16.47
C SER A 160 -18.44 -15.26 16.93
N LYS A 161 -19.67 -15.62 16.56
CA LYS A 161 -20.22 -16.99 16.75
C LYS A 161 -19.76 -17.95 15.65
N PHE A 162 -19.10 -17.46 14.62
CA PHE A 162 -18.74 -18.21 13.42
C PHE A 162 -17.26 -18.05 13.10
N LEU A 163 -16.62 -19.14 12.64
CA LEU A 163 -15.36 -19.14 11.92
C LEU A 163 -15.64 -18.96 10.41
N PRO A 164 -14.81 -18.20 9.68
CA PRO A 164 -14.95 -18.10 8.25
C PRO A 164 -14.52 -19.40 7.54
N GLU A 165 -15.32 -19.82 6.58
CA GLU A 165 -14.93 -20.74 5.52
C GLU A 165 -14.64 -19.86 4.30
N PHE A 166 -13.37 -19.63 3.99
CA PHE A 166 -12.97 -18.65 2.99
C PHE A 166 -13.27 -19.08 1.56
N ASP A 167 -13.93 -18.20 0.82
CA ASP A 167 -14.11 -18.28 -0.61
C ASP A 167 -13.19 -17.25 -1.31
N TYR A 168 -12.26 -17.75 -2.12
CA TYR A 168 -11.23 -16.95 -2.80
C TYR A 168 -11.60 -16.65 -4.27
N SER A 169 -12.81 -16.99 -4.71
CA SER A 169 -13.21 -16.94 -6.12
C SER A 169 -13.18 -15.53 -6.72
N ASP A 170 -13.35 -14.50 -5.90
CA ASP A 170 -13.34 -13.10 -6.33
C ASP A 170 -11.92 -12.55 -6.53
N ILE A 171 -10.90 -13.21 -5.96
CA ILE A 171 -9.53 -12.75 -6.06
C ILE A 171 -8.99 -12.98 -7.46
N ARG A 172 -8.48 -11.90 -8.08
CA ARG A 172 -7.88 -11.96 -9.41
C ARG A 172 -6.74 -12.98 -9.50
N PRO A 173 -6.58 -13.63 -10.65
CA PRO A 173 -5.55 -14.67 -10.82
C PRO A 173 -4.15 -14.09 -10.75
N LYS A 174 -3.18 -14.95 -10.43
CA LYS A 174 -1.75 -14.63 -10.47
C LYS A 174 -1.36 -14.10 -11.86
N GLY A 175 -0.61 -13.01 -11.87
CA GLY A 175 -0.12 -12.36 -13.09
C GLY A 175 -1.05 -11.27 -13.65
N ALA A 176 -2.28 -11.12 -13.16
CA ALA A 176 -3.17 -10.03 -13.54
C ALA A 176 -2.52 -8.66 -13.23
N ARG A 177 -2.71 -7.68 -14.11
CA ARG A 177 -2.09 -6.36 -13.96
C ARG A 177 -2.74 -5.55 -12.83
N LEU A 178 -1.91 -4.93 -12.00
CA LEU A 178 -2.35 -4.00 -10.97
C LEU A 178 -2.41 -2.58 -11.56
N VAL A 179 -3.61 -2.07 -11.78
CA VAL A 179 -3.83 -0.80 -12.50
C VAL A 179 -3.34 0.41 -11.68
N THR A 180 -3.62 0.45 -10.37
CA THR A 180 -3.33 1.62 -9.53
C THR A 180 -1.89 1.67 -9.03
N ALA A 181 -1.32 0.54 -8.63
CA ALA A 181 0.01 0.48 -8.02
C ALA A 181 1.11 0.03 -9.00
N GLY A 182 0.72 -0.49 -10.17
CA GLY A 182 1.63 -1.14 -11.10
C GLY A 182 2.03 -2.54 -10.64
N GLY A 183 2.68 -3.30 -11.53
CA GLY A 183 3.08 -4.68 -11.25
C GLY A 183 2.00 -5.71 -11.54
N LYS A 184 2.19 -6.93 -11.03
CA LYS A 184 1.33 -8.09 -11.26
C LYS A 184 0.78 -8.62 -9.95
N ALA A 185 -0.46 -9.09 -9.97
CA ALA A 185 -1.12 -9.70 -8.83
C ALA A 185 -0.48 -11.04 -8.45
N PRO A 186 -0.35 -11.35 -7.15
CA PRO A 186 0.19 -12.64 -6.69
C PRO A 186 -0.83 -13.79 -6.80
N GLY A 187 -2.12 -13.48 -6.99
CA GLY A 187 -3.21 -14.44 -6.87
C GLY A 187 -3.59 -14.73 -5.41
N PRO A 188 -4.49 -15.70 -5.15
CA PRO A 188 -4.97 -16.00 -3.81
C PRO A 188 -3.98 -16.78 -2.93
N GLU A 189 -2.97 -17.43 -3.50
CA GLU A 189 -2.09 -18.37 -2.79
C GLU A 189 -1.38 -17.76 -1.56
N PRO A 190 -0.83 -16.52 -1.59
CA PRO A 190 -0.21 -15.93 -0.39
C PRO A 190 -1.19 -15.79 0.77
N LEU A 191 -2.45 -15.44 0.49
CA LEU A 191 -3.47 -15.28 1.54
C LEU A 191 -3.91 -16.62 2.14
N LYS A 192 -3.86 -17.72 1.36
CA LYS A 192 -4.17 -19.07 1.86
C LYS A 192 -3.11 -19.59 2.83
N ILE A 193 -1.88 -19.06 2.73
CA ILE A 193 -0.75 -19.47 3.57
C ILE A 193 -0.73 -18.68 4.88
N CYS A 194 -1.26 -17.45 4.89
CA CYS A 194 -1.37 -16.64 6.10
C CYS A 194 -2.41 -17.21 7.08
#